data_e5ca757c7f072686005440ce56e55598
#
_entry.id   e5ca757c7f072686005440ce56e55598
#
_cell.length_a   1.000
_cell.length_b   1.000
_cell.length_c   1.000
_cell.angle_alpha   90.00
_cell.angle_beta   90.00
_cell.angle_gamma   90.00
#
_symmetry.space_group_name_H-M   'P 1'
#
loop_
_entity.id
_entity.type
_entity.pdbx_description
1 polymer ?
#
loop_
_entity_poly.entity_id
_entity_poly.type
_entity_poly.pdbx_seq_one_letter_code
_entity_poly.pdbx_strand_id
1 'polypeptide(L)'
;MKLKNGAEYIESLRHLKPVIYYKGKRIKDVTRHSATASHVRAAAMTYALASKEKYKDLATTTSHLTGRTISRFTHVHQNIEDLIKKIKLLRVLGQKTGTCFQRCVGFDGINAVYSVAYEIDQKLGTEYFERFKKWLTYIQDENLMVVGAMTDPKGDRSKPPADQPDPDQYVH
;
A
#
# COMPACT_ATOMS: atom_id res chain seq x y z
N MET A 1 -16.03 -12.51 3.24
CA MET A 1 -15.63 -11.46 4.19
C MET A 1 -16.00 -10.10 3.59
N LYS A 2 -16.51 -9.15 4.37
CA LYS A 2 -16.88 -7.81 3.88
C LYS A 2 -15.60 -6.95 3.83
N LEU A 3 -15.33 -6.31 2.69
CA LEU A 3 -14.23 -5.36 2.58
C LEU A 3 -14.49 -4.13 3.46
N LYS A 4 -13.45 -3.61 4.10
CA LYS A 4 -13.52 -2.36 4.88
C LYS A 4 -13.97 -1.21 3.99
N ASN A 5 -14.80 -0.34 4.49
CA ASN A 5 -15.11 0.96 3.88
C ASN A 5 -14.15 2.05 4.42
N GLY A 6 -14.28 3.28 3.92
CA GLY A 6 -13.40 4.38 4.31
C GLY A 6 -13.49 4.75 5.80
N ALA A 7 -14.67 4.66 6.40
CA ALA A 7 -14.85 4.94 7.83
C ALA A 7 -14.22 3.84 8.71
N GLU A 8 -14.43 2.59 8.35
CA GLU A 8 -13.82 1.43 9.01
C GLU A 8 -12.29 1.47 8.93
N TYR A 9 -11.73 1.94 7.80
CA TYR A 9 -10.29 2.16 7.68
C TYR A 9 -9.79 3.25 8.65
N ILE A 10 -10.44 4.41 8.72
CA ILE A 10 -10.07 5.50 9.63
C ILE A 10 -10.12 5.02 11.09
N GLU A 11 -11.16 4.26 11.45
CA GLU A 11 -11.30 3.73 12.80
C GLU A 11 -10.22 2.68 13.11
N SER A 12 -9.83 1.85 12.14
CA SER A 12 -8.72 0.91 12.33
C SER A 12 -7.40 1.58 12.67
N LEU A 13 -7.13 2.79 12.13
CA LEU A 13 -5.94 3.56 12.47
C LEU A 13 -5.95 4.06 13.93
N ARG A 14 -7.12 4.38 14.47
CA ARG A 14 -7.24 4.76 15.89
C ARG A 14 -6.95 3.60 16.83
N HIS A 15 -7.40 2.39 16.47
CA HIS A 15 -7.13 1.18 17.24
C HIS A 15 -5.66 0.78 17.26
N LEU A 16 -4.91 1.07 16.17
CA LEU A 16 -3.46 0.79 16.10
C LEU A 16 -2.64 1.61 17.11
N LYS A 17 -3.13 2.77 17.54
CA LYS A 17 -2.44 3.69 18.48
C LYS A 17 -0.97 3.92 18.11
N PRO A 18 -0.64 4.30 16.86
CA PRO A 18 0.74 4.43 16.42
C PRO A 18 1.47 5.54 17.20
N VAL A 19 2.74 5.31 17.48
CA VAL A 19 3.61 6.32 18.12
C VAL A 19 4.29 7.11 17.01
N ILE A 20 3.81 8.33 16.77
CA ILE A 20 4.29 9.20 15.70
C ILE A 20 4.67 10.56 16.27
N TYR A 21 5.82 11.08 15.86
CA TYR A 21 6.29 12.41 16.18
C TYR A 21 6.32 13.29 14.92
N TYR A 22 5.92 14.53 15.07
CA TYR A 22 6.00 15.55 14.03
C TYR A 22 6.55 16.84 14.63
N LYS A 23 7.66 17.34 14.07
CA LYS A 23 8.37 18.53 14.58
C LYS A 23 8.62 18.46 16.11
N GLY A 24 9.15 17.30 16.56
CA GLY A 24 9.47 17.06 17.97
C GLY A 24 8.29 16.81 18.91
N LYS A 25 7.04 16.88 18.42
CA LYS A 25 5.83 16.67 19.23
C LYS A 25 5.12 15.39 18.83
N ARG A 26 4.68 14.61 19.84
CA ARG A 26 3.90 13.39 19.61
C ARG A 26 2.51 13.72 19.07
N ILE A 27 2.11 13.08 17.98
CA ILE A 27 0.74 13.13 17.44
C ILE A 27 -0.14 12.21 18.27
N LYS A 28 -1.22 12.76 18.87
CA LYS A 28 -2.19 12.00 19.67
C LYS A 28 -3.16 11.18 18.80
N ASP A 29 -3.63 11.75 17.69
CA ASP A 29 -4.56 11.13 16.75
C ASP A 29 -4.16 11.51 15.31
N VAL A 30 -3.62 10.53 14.58
CA VAL A 30 -3.18 10.70 13.19
C VAL A 30 -4.34 11.00 12.25
N THR A 31 -5.55 10.63 12.61
CA THR A 31 -6.75 10.84 11.79
C THR A 31 -7.27 12.29 11.84
N ARG A 32 -6.84 13.06 12.83
CA ARG A 32 -7.28 14.45 13.09
C ARG A 32 -6.18 15.49 13.03
N HIS A 33 -4.92 15.10 13.17
CA HIS A 33 -3.79 16.03 13.18
C HIS A 33 -3.63 16.70 11.81
N SER A 34 -3.37 18.02 11.78
CA SER A 34 -3.32 18.82 10.54
C SER A 34 -2.30 18.31 9.51
N ALA A 35 -1.16 17.78 9.95
CA ALA A 35 -0.13 17.24 9.06
C ALA A 35 -0.46 15.86 8.48
N THR A 36 -1.42 15.10 9.04
CA THR A 36 -1.68 13.70 8.64
C THR A 36 -3.12 13.45 8.17
N ALA A 37 -4.09 14.22 8.64
CA ALA A 37 -5.50 13.98 8.37
C ALA A 37 -5.87 14.00 6.88
N SER A 38 -5.23 14.85 6.06
CA SER A 38 -5.44 14.89 4.61
C SER A 38 -5.00 13.60 3.93
N HIS A 39 -3.83 13.07 4.31
CA HIS A 39 -3.30 11.81 3.79
C HIS A 39 -4.17 10.62 4.22
N VAL A 40 -4.63 10.61 5.47
CA VAL A 40 -5.56 9.59 5.97
C VAL A 40 -6.87 9.61 5.18
N ARG A 41 -7.43 10.80 4.87
CA ARG A 41 -8.64 10.91 4.05
C ARG A 41 -8.43 10.44 2.61
N ALA A 42 -7.29 10.77 2.00
CA ALA A 42 -6.94 10.29 0.67
C ALA A 42 -6.81 8.75 0.63
N ALA A 43 -6.15 8.16 1.62
CA ALA A 43 -6.07 6.71 1.77
C ALA A 43 -7.46 6.07 2.01
N ALA A 44 -8.30 6.66 2.87
CA ALA A 44 -9.66 6.21 3.13
C ALA A 44 -10.54 6.19 1.87
N MET A 45 -10.31 7.11 0.91
CA MET A 45 -11.03 7.12 -0.36
C MET A 45 -10.81 5.82 -1.15
N THR A 46 -9.62 5.20 -1.05
CA THR A 46 -9.32 3.94 -1.72
C THR A 46 -10.20 2.77 -1.21
N TYR A 47 -10.60 2.81 0.05
CA TYR A 47 -11.54 1.86 0.64
C TYR A 47 -13.00 2.23 0.34
N ALA A 48 -13.31 3.53 0.37
CA ALA A 48 -14.66 4.01 0.12
C ALA A 48 -15.17 3.69 -1.30
N LEU A 49 -14.30 3.62 -2.30
CA LEU A 49 -14.70 3.27 -3.67
C LEU A 49 -15.19 1.82 -3.77
N ALA A 50 -14.62 0.89 -3.00
CA ALA A 50 -15.01 -0.52 -3.02
C ALA A 50 -16.46 -0.76 -2.54
N SER A 51 -17.01 0.16 -1.73
CA SER A 51 -18.39 0.08 -1.24
C SER A 51 -19.39 0.82 -2.11
N LYS A 52 -18.95 1.51 -3.18
CA LYS A 52 -19.81 2.25 -4.09
C LYS A 52 -20.06 1.43 -5.36
N GLU A 53 -21.32 1.11 -5.67
CA GLU A 53 -21.68 0.28 -6.82
C GLU A 53 -21.05 0.75 -8.14
N LYS A 54 -21.09 2.06 -8.41
CA LYS A 54 -20.47 2.68 -9.60
C LYS A 54 -18.99 2.33 -9.79
N TYR A 55 -18.24 2.08 -8.72
CA TYR A 55 -16.77 1.85 -8.76
C TYR A 55 -16.38 0.44 -8.32
N LYS A 56 -17.34 -0.40 -7.94
CA LYS A 56 -17.09 -1.72 -7.40
C LYS A 56 -16.25 -2.58 -8.34
N ASP A 57 -16.60 -2.62 -9.62
CA ASP A 57 -15.84 -3.37 -10.63
C ASP A 57 -14.38 -2.88 -10.79
N LEU A 58 -14.14 -1.59 -10.61
CA LEU A 58 -12.78 -1.04 -10.63
C LEU A 58 -12.02 -1.30 -9.32
N ALA A 59 -12.69 -1.18 -8.18
CA ALA A 59 -12.06 -1.20 -6.87
C ALA A 59 -11.92 -2.60 -6.27
N THR A 60 -12.67 -3.59 -6.79
CA THR A 60 -12.65 -4.97 -6.31
C THR A 60 -12.36 -5.96 -7.44
N THR A 61 -11.95 -7.16 -7.07
CA THR A 61 -11.74 -8.29 -8.00
C THR A 61 -11.75 -9.60 -7.22
N THR A 62 -11.65 -10.72 -7.91
CA THR A 62 -11.51 -12.05 -7.30
C THR A 62 -10.05 -12.42 -7.15
N SER A 63 -9.63 -12.86 -5.98
CA SER A 63 -8.29 -13.38 -5.74
C SER A 63 -8.09 -14.71 -6.47
N HIS A 64 -7.01 -14.84 -7.25
CA HIS A 64 -6.60 -16.11 -7.83
C HIS A 64 -6.07 -17.11 -6.79
N LEU A 65 -5.65 -16.61 -5.61
CA LEU A 65 -5.15 -17.47 -4.53
C LEU A 65 -6.28 -18.10 -3.71
N THR A 66 -7.39 -17.39 -3.52
CA THR A 66 -8.42 -17.80 -2.55
C THR A 66 -9.83 -17.89 -3.11
N GLY A 67 -10.08 -17.40 -4.34
CA GLY A 67 -11.41 -17.30 -4.94
C GLY A 67 -12.32 -16.25 -4.29
N ARG A 68 -11.84 -15.51 -3.29
CA ARG A 68 -12.62 -14.50 -2.55
C ARG A 68 -12.56 -13.13 -3.21
N THR A 69 -13.61 -12.32 -3.00
CA THR A 69 -13.59 -10.91 -3.39
C THR A 69 -12.61 -10.12 -2.53
N ILE A 70 -11.68 -9.44 -3.17
CA ILE A 70 -10.61 -8.65 -2.54
C ILE A 70 -10.58 -7.22 -3.08
N SER A 71 -9.87 -6.33 -2.38
CA SER A 71 -9.49 -5.03 -2.93
C SER A 71 -8.56 -5.22 -4.13
N ARG A 72 -8.81 -4.51 -5.23
CA ARG A 72 -7.93 -4.56 -6.40
C ARG A 72 -6.49 -4.12 -6.08
N PHE A 73 -6.28 -3.31 -5.05
CA PHE A 73 -4.95 -2.90 -4.61
C PHE A 73 -4.06 -4.02 -4.07
N THR A 74 -4.62 -5.20 -3.81
CA THR A 74 -3.87 -6.39 -3.36
C THR A 74 -3.95 -7.52 -4.39
N HIS A 75 -4.38 -7.20 -5.62
CA HIS A 75 -4.49 -8.17 -6.71
C HIS A 75 -3.18 -8.33 -7.47
N VAL A 76 -2.84 -9.56 -7.80
CA VAL A 76 -1.80 -9.86 -8.78
C VAL A 76 -2.46 -9.96 -10.16
N HIS A 77 -1.99 -9.17 -11.11
CA HIS A 77 -2.56 -9.10 -12.45
C HIS A 77 -2.48 -10.46 -13.14
N GLN A 78 -3.60 -10.93 -13.66
CA GLN A 78 -3.71 -12.18 -14.38
C GLN A 78 -3.80 -12.00 -15.91
N ASN A 79 -4.16 -10.78 -16.33
CA ASN A 79 -4.39 -10.47 -17.74
C ASN A 79 -4.32 -8.95 -17.99
N ILE A 80 -4.42 -8.56 -19.27
CA ILE A 80 -4.37 -7.14 -19.69
C ILE A 80 -5.54 -6.33 -19.13
N GLU A 81 -6.73 -6.93 -18.95
CA GLU A 81 -7.89 -6.22 -18.40
C GLU A 81 -7.64 -5.76 -16.96
N ASP A 82 -6.90 -6.52 -16.17
CA ASP A 82 -6.49 -6.12 -14.81
C ASP A 82 -5.62 -4.86 -14.84
N LEU A 83 -4.70 -4.75 -15.79
CA LEU A 83 -3.87 -3.55 -15.98
C LEU A 83 -4.72 -2.35 -16.40
N ILE A 84 -5.65 -2.54 -17.33
CA ILE A 84 -6.57 -1.48 -17.77
C ILE A 84 -7.42 -0.98 -16.60
N LYS A 85 -8.00 -1.89 -15.82
CA LYS A 85 -8.79 -1.56 -14.63
C LYS A 85 -7.96 -0.87 -13.56
N LYS A 86 -6.70 -1.28 -13.36
CA LYS A 86 -5.76 -0.58 -12.48
C LYS A 86 -5.62 0.88 -12.90
N ILE A 87 -5.27 1.15 -14.15
CA ILE A 87 -5.06 2.52 -14.65
C ILE A 87 -6.33 3.36 -14.47
N LYS A 88 -7.50 2.82 -14.82
CA LYS A 88 -8.80 3.49 -14.61
C LYS A 88 -9.05 3.81 -13.14
N LEU A 89 -8.78 2.85 -12.23
CA LEU A 89 -8.93 3.03 -10.78
C LEU A 89 -8.02 4.16 -10.26
N LEU A 90 -6.73 4.13 -10.63
CA LEU A 90 -5.76 5.14 -10.22
C LEU A 90 -6.15 6.54 -10.72
N ARG A 91 -6.64 6.64 -11.97
CA ARG A 91 -7.15 7.91 -12.52
C ARG A 91 -8.34 8.44 -11.73
N VAL A 92 -9.33 7.59 -11.45
CA VAL A 92 -10.51 7.98 -10.65
C VAL A 92 -10.10 8.47 -9.26
N LEU A 93 -9.16 7.78 -8.62
CA LEU A 93 -8.67 8.16 -7.30
C LEU A 93 -7.90 9.49 -7.35
N GLY A 94 -7.00 9.68 -8.30
CA GLY A 94 -6.29 10.94 -8.49
C GLY A 94 -7.24 12.12 -8.67
N GLN A 95 -8.29 11.97 -9.50
CA GLN A 95 -9.32 12.99 -9.70
C GLN A 95 -10.13 13.29 -8.44
N LYS A 96 -10.38 12.29 -7.58
CA LYS A 96 -11.19 12.45 -6.36
C LYS A 96 -10.40 12.98 -5.17
N THR A 97 -9.12 12.67 -5.10
CA THR A 97 -8.29 13.04 -3.95
C THR A 97 -7.47 14.30 -4.20
N GLY A 98 -7.15 14.61 -5.46
CA GLY A 98 -6.25 15.70 -5.83
C GLY A 98 -4.83 15.55 -5.27
N THR A 99 -4.49 14.38 -4.71
CA THR A 99 -3.22 14.10 -4.05
C THR A 99 -2.88 12.62 -4.09
N CYS A 100 -1.71 12.25 -3.57
CA CYS A 100 -1.31 10.86 -3.42
C CYS A 100 -2.21 10.14 -2.41
N PHE A 101 -2.78 9.01 -2.82
CA PHE A 101 -3.63 8.14 -2.00
C PHE A 101 -2.86 6.96 -1.38
N GLN A 102 -1.54 6.99 -1.40
CA GLN A 102 -0.58 6.14 -0.66
C GLN A 102 -0.52 4.66 -1.08
N ARG A 103 -1.28 4.17 -2.05
CA ARG A 103 -1.38 2.72 -2.36
C ARG A 103 -0.83 2.32 -3.73
N CYS A 104 -0.47 3.26 -4.59
CA CYS A 104 -0.03 2.96 -5.96
C CYS A 104 1.25 2.12 -5.98
N VAL A 105 2.29 2.55 -5.24
CA VAL A 105 3.58 1.83 -5.18
C VAL A 105 3.44 0.46 -4.54
N GLY A 106 2.64 0.32 -3.47
CA GLY A 106 2.37 -0.99 -2.86
C GLY A 106 1.69 -1.96 -3.81
N PHE A 107 0.80 -1.47 -4.68
CA PHE A 107 0.15 -2.27 -5.71
C PHE A 107 1.18 -2.79 -6.74
N ASP A 108 2.06 -1.93 -7.22
CA ASP A 108 3.12 -2.32 -8.15
C ASP A 108 4.13 -3.26 -7.49
N GLY A 109 4.51 -2.98 -6.25
CA GLY A 109 5.42 -3.80 -5.45
C GLY A 109 4.91 -5.23 -5.25
N ILE A 110 3.62 -5.42 -4.97
CA ILE A 110 3.01 -6.76 -4.86
C ILE A 110 3.22 -7.55 -6.15
N ASN A 111 2.94 -6.92 -7.30
CA ASN A 111 3.06 -7.60 -8.60
C ASN A 111 4.52 -7.90 -8.95
N ALA A 112 5.44 -6.98 -8.69
CA ALA A 112 6.86 -7.17 -8.91
C ALA A 112 7.44 -8.30 -8.04
N VAL A 113 7.16 -8.27 -6.74
CA VAL A 113 7.67 -9.28 -5.79
C VAL A 113 7.08 -10.65 -6.08
N TYR A 114 5.81 -10.75 -6.51
CA TYR A 114 5.19 -12.01 -6.89
C TYR A 114 5.97 -12.70 -8.02
N SER A 115 6.32 -11.95 -9.08
CA SER A 115 7.09 -12.49 -10.22
C SER A 115 8.53 -12.82 -9.82
N VAL A 116 9.21 -11.90 -9.17
CA VAL A 116 10.62 -12.06 -8.80
C VAL A 116 10.82 -13.18 -7.79
N ALA A 117 9.96 -13.31 -6.78
CA ALA A 117 10.05 -14.40 -5.81
C ALA A 117 9.90 -15.77 -6.47
N TYR A 118 8.97 -15.90 -7.45
CA TYR A 118 8.82 -17.11 -8.23
C TYR A 118 10.10 -17.44 -9.02
N GLU A 119 10.65 -16.45 -9.74
CA GLU A 119 11.86 -16.66 -10.54
C GLU A 119 13.09 -17.04 -9.70
N ILE A 120 13.23 -16.40 -8.51
CA ILE A 120 14.32 -16.71 -7.58
C ILE A 120 14.21 -18.16 -7.09
N ASP A 121 13.03 -18.60 -6.68
CA ASP A 121 12.82 -19.97 -6.22
C ASP A 121 13.15 -21.01 -7.30
N GLN A 122 12.79 -20.73 -8.56
CA GLN A 122 13.15 -21.59 -9.69
C GLN A 122 14.67 -21.67 -9.93
N LYS A 123 15.40 -20.58 -9.68
CA LYS A 123 16.85 -20.51 -9.93
C LYS A 123 17.69 -20.99 -8.76
N LEU A 124 17.26 -20.74 -7.53
CA LEU A 124 18.06 -20.94 -6.33
C LEU A 124 17.52 -22.01 -5.38
N GLY A 125 16.35 -22.61 -5.67
CA GLY A 125 15.71 -23.62 -4.82
C GLY A 125 15.27 -23.07 -3.45
N THR A 126 14.92 -21.79 -3.38
CA THR A 126 14.42 -21.13 -2.15
C THR A 126 12.91 -21.26 -2.02
N GLU A 127 12.35 -20.76 -0.91
CA GLU A 127 10.89 -20.82 -0.62
C GLU A 127 10.27 -19.42 -0.45
N TYR A 128 10.81 -18.41 -1.10
CA TYR A 128 10.33 -17.03 -0.97
C TYR A 128 8.92 -16.85 -1.54
N PHE A 129 8.62 -17.53 -2.64
CA PHE A 129 7.32 -17.44 -3.30
C PHE A 129 6.18 -17.97 -2.44
N GLU A 130 6.37 -19.12 -1.77
CA GLU A 130 5.37 -19.67 -0.86
C GLU A 130 5.16 -18.78 0.37
N ARG A 131 6.24 -18.22 0.92
CA ARG A 131 6.15 -17.24 2.03
C ARG A 131 5.40 -15.99 1.58
N PHE A 132 5.69 -15.48 0.39
CA PHE A 132 5.02 -14.32 -0.18
C PHE A 132 3.53 -14.59 -0.41
N LYS A 133 3.14 -15.73 -0.96
CA LYS A 133 1.72 -16.09 -1.13
C LYS A 133 0.96 -16.16 0.19
N LYS A 134 1.56 -16.72 1.24
CA LYS A 134 0.97 -16.74 2.59
C LYS A 134 0.74 -15.31 3.12
N TRP A 135 1.75 -14.46 3.00
CA TRP A 135 1.64 -13.06 3.39
C TRP A 135 0.58 -12.32 2.56
N LEU A 136 0.57 -12.50 1.25
CA LEU A 136 -0.39 -11.85 0.37
C LEU A 136 -1.83 -12.30 0.68
N THR A 137 -2.06 -13.57 0.95
CA THR A 137 -3.35 -14.09 1.39
C THR A 137 -3.82 -13.39 2.67
N TYR A 138 -2.94 -13.27 3.67
CA TYR A 138 -3.24 -12.54 4.89
C TYR A 138 -3.60 -11.06 4.63
N ILE A 139 -2.82 -10.36 3.80
CA ILE A 139 -3.07 -8.97 3.41
C ILE A 139 -4.43 -8.81 2.71
N GLN A 140 -4.79 -9.77 1.84
CA GLN A 140 -6.08 -9.78 1.13
C GLN A 140 -7.23 -10.01 2.11
N ASP A 141 -7.11 -10.97 3.01
CA ASP A 141 -8.15 -11.35 3.97
C ASP A 141 -8.43 -10.22 4.96
N GLU A 142 -7.39 -9.63 5.51
CA GLU A 142 -7.50 -8.52 6.46
C GLU A 142 -7.78 -7.18 5.76
N ASN A 143 -7.83 -7.17 4.44
CA ASN A 143 -7.99 -5.97 3.61
C ASN A 143 -7.04 -4.85 4.07
N LEU A 144 -5.75 -5.18 4.17
CA LEU A 144 -4.72 -4.26 4.62
C LEU A 144 -4.22 -3.35 3.49
N MET A 145 -3.66 -2.23 3.88
CA MET A 145 -2.99 -1.32 2.97
C MET A 145 -1.51 -1.68 2.88
N VAL A 146 -1.03 -1.88 1.65
CA VAL A 146 0.40 -2.01 1.36
C VAL A 146 0.89 -0.70 0.75
N VAL A 147 1.99 -0.20 1.25
CA VAL A 147 2.66 1.01 0.75
C VAL A 147 4.13 0.71 0.47
N GLY A 148 4.71 1.40 -0.50
CA GLY A 148 6.14 1.35 -0.75
C GLY A 148 6.81 2.60 -0.18
N ALA A 149 7.72 2.42 0.78
CA ALA A 149 8.62 3.47 1.24
C ALA A 149 9.89 3.42 0.39
N MET A 150 9.98 4.30 -0.60
CA MET A 150 11.04 4.29 -1.61
C MET A 150 12.24 5.17 -1.25
N THR A 151 12.23 5.77 -0.09
CA THR A 151 13.31 6.67 0.34
C THR A 151 14.03 6.10 1.54
N ASP A 152 15.35 6.08 1.44
CA ASP A 152 16.18 5.77 2.58
C ASP A 152 16.07 6.84 3.67
N PRO A 153 16.33 6.51 4.93
CA PRO A 153 16.52 7.51 5.97
C PRO A 153 17.59 8.52 5.50
N LYS A 154 17.30 9.80 5.64
CA LYS A 154 18.26 10.83 5.25
C LYS A 154 19.16 11.15 6.43
N GLY A 155 20.47 11.08 6.22
CA GLY A 155 21.47 11.61 7.12
C GLY A 155 21.45 13.14 7.17
N ASP A 156 22.60 13.74 7.42
CA ASP A 156 22.77 15.19 7.39
C ASP A 156 22.69 15.71 5.96
N ARG A 157 21.56 16.32 5.61
CA ARG A 157 21.32 16.85 4.25
C ARG A 157 22.17 18.05 3.86
N SER A 158 22.92 18.64 4.81
CA SER A 158 23.89 19.69 4.53
C SER A 158 25.21 19.14 3.98
N LYS A 159 25.40 17.80 4.03
CA LYS A 159 26.59 17.11 3.58
C LYS A 159 26.32 16.27 2.33
N PRO A 160 27.31 16.15 1.42
CA PRO A 160 27.24 15.17 0.35
C PRO A 160 27.28 13.73 0.88
N PRO A 161 26.86 12.73 0.09
CA PRO A 161 26.86 11.32 0.53
C PRO A 161 28.19 10.82 1.07
N ALA A 162 29.32 11.20 0.45
CA ALA A 162 30.64 10.77 0.85
C ALA A 162 31.09 11.26 2.25
N ASP A 163 30.46 12.33 2.75
CA ASP A 163 30.78 12.93 4.06
C ASP A 163 29.78 12.50 5.15
N GLN A 164 28.87 11.57 4.84
CA GLN A 164 28.00 10.97 5.84
C GLN A 164 28.78 10.00 6.73
N PRO A 165 28.30 9.70 7.96
CA PRO A 165 28.91 8.70 8.84
C PRO A 165 29.08 7.32 8.20
N ASP A 166 28.16 6.95 7.29
CA ASP A 166 28.24 5.78 6.44
C ASP A 166 28.10 6.19 4.97
N PRO A 167 29.20 6.50 4.30
CA PRO A 167 29.18 7.01 2.92
C PRO A 167 28.66 6.00 1.90
N ASP A 168 28.75 4.70 2.20
CA ASP A 168 28.31 3.64 1.29
C ASP A 168 26.78 3.45 1.30
N GLN A 169 26.11 3.81 2.38
CA GLN A 169 24.69 3.56 2.59
C GLN A 169 23.79 4.79 2.44
N TYR A 170 24.29 5.98 2.49
CA TYR A 170 23.51 7.24 2.52
C TYR A 170 22.52 7.36 3.69
N VAL A 171 22.65 6.54 4.73
CA VAL A 171 21.52 6.14 5.59
C VAL A 171 21.66 6.63 7.03
N HIS A 172 22.42 7.64 7.28
CA HIS A 172 22.65 8.01 8.70
C HIS A 172 22.31 9.43 9.03
#